data_f28aa94dd75e0947df338c69bf8ceb34
#
_entry.id   f28aa94dd75e0947df338c69bf8ceb34
#
_cell.length_a   1.000
_cell.length_b   1.000
_cell.length_c   1.000
_cell.angle_alpha   90.00
_cell.angle_beta   90.00
_cell.angle_gamma   90.00
#
_symmetry.space_group_name_H-M   'P 1'
#
loop_
_entity.id
_entity.type
_entity.pdbx_description
1 polymer ?
#
loop_
_entity_poly.entity_id
_entity_poly.type
_entity_poly.pdbx_seq_one_letter_code
_entity_poly.pdbx_strand_id
1 'polypeptide(L)' 'MTPGAKDLERLLTVEMPFGKHTGCLIADLPGNYLNWFARNGFPSGDIGRLLALMHEIDHNGLEDLLKPLRRPR' A
#
# COMPACT_ATOMS: atom_id res chain seq x y z
N MET A 1 4.27 15.49 -1.55
CA MET A 1 3.31 15.51 -0.43
C MET A 1 3.69 14.43 0.57
N THR A 2 3.76 14.77 1.83
CA THR A 2 4.10 13.81 2.88
C THR A 2 2.83 13.06 3.30
N PRO A 3 2.84 11.72 3.33
CA PRO A 3 1.67 11.00 3.79
C PRO A 3 1.44 11.25 5.28
N GLY A 4 0.18 11.37 5.67
CA GLY A 4 -0.17 11.49 7.07
C GLY A 4 -0.11 10.16 7.79
N ALA A 5 -0.05 10.20 9.12
CA ALA A 5 -0.05 8.98 9.93
C ALA A 5 -1.29 8.13 9.66
N LYS A 6 -2.43 8.78 9.44
CA LYS A 6 -3.67 8.09 9.16
C LYS A 6 -3.60 7.28 7.86
N ASP A 7 -2.96 7.84 6.82
CA ASP A 7 -2.79 7.12 5.57
C ASP A 7 -1.89 5.91 5.74
N LEU A 8 -0.82 6.04 6.52
CA LEU A 8 0.07 4.92 6.80
C LEU A 8 -0.66 3.82 7.58
N GLU A 9 -1.49 4.19 8.54
CA GLU A 9 -2.31 3.22 9.28
C GLU A 9 -3.26 2.48 8.36
N ARG A 10 -3.84 3.17 7.39
CA ARG A 10 -4.77 2.56 6.46
C ARG A 10 -4.10 1.51 5.59
N LEU A 11 -2.83 1.68 5.25
CA LEU A 11 -2.08 0.65 4.52
C LEU A 11 -2.03 -0.67 5.29
N LEU A 12 -2.11 -0.60 6.60
CA LEU A 12 -2.03 -1.76 7.49
C LEU A 12 -3.40 -2.30 7.90
N THR A 13 -4.49 -1.63 7.52
CA THR A 13 -5.84 -2.04 7.90
C THR A 13 -6.76 -2.29 6.72
N VAL A 14 -6.50 -1.65 5.58
CA VAL A 14 -7.34 -1.81 4.40
C VAL A 14 -6.85 -3.02 3.60
N GLU A 15 -7.80 -3.88 3.22
CA GLU A 15 -7.52 -5.07 2.42
C GLU A 15 -7.75 -4.76 0.94
N MET A 16 -7.00 -5.46 0.09
CA MET A 16 -7.19 -5.35 -1.35
C MET A 16 -8.58 -5.87 -1.71
N PRO A 17 -9.43 -5.05 -2.36
CA PRO A 17 -10.84 -5.42 -2.57
C PRO A 17 -11.10 -6.26 -3.82
N PHE A 18 -10.10 -6.46 -4.67
CA PHE A 18 -10.31 -7.18 -5.93
C PHE A 18 -9.00 -7.81 -6.40
N GLY A 19 -9.11 -8.65 -7.43
CA GLY A 19 -7.96 -9.26 -8.07
C GLY A 19 -7.42 -10.47 -7.32
N LYS A 20 -6.26 -10.94 -7.76
CA LYS A 20 -5.68 -12.16 -7.20
C LYS A 20 -5.17 -12.02 -5.77
N HIS A 21 -5.02 -10.80 -5.29
CA HIS A 21 -4.58 -10.52 -3.92
C HIS A 21 -5.70 -10.02 -3.03
N THR A 22 -6.94 -10.29 -3.39
CA THR A 22 -8.11 -9.91 -2.58
C THR A 22 -7.93 -10.41 -1.15
N GLY A 23 -8.17 -9.54 -0.19
CA GLY A 23 -8.06 -9.88 1.23
C GLY A 23 -6.70 -9.64 1.84
N CYS A 24 -5.66 -9.39 1.02
CA CYS A 24 -4.35 -9.02 1.54
C CYS A 24 -4.34 -7.55 1.93
N LEU A 25 -3.68 -7.24 3.04
CA LEU A 25 -3.48 -5.84 3.41
C LEU A 25 -2.67 -5.12 2.33
N ILE A 26 -2.97 -3.86 2.11
CA ILE A 26 -2.25 -3.07 1.11
C ILE A 26 -0.75 -3.08 1.40
N ALA A 27 -0.38 -3.01 2.68
CA ALA A 27 1.03 -3.01 3.08
C ALA A 27 1.74 -4.34 2.80
N ASP A 28 0.99 -5.41 2.60
CA ASP A 28 1.55 -6.74 2.37
C ASP A 28 1.56 -7.15 0.89
N LEU A 29 1.13 -6.27 0.00
CA LEU A 29 1.12 -6.58 -1.42
C LEU A 29 2.54 -6.70 -1.96
N PRO A 30 2.79 -7.67 -2.89
CA PRO A 30 4.13 -7.81 -3.47
C PRO A 30 4.51 -6.59 -4.30
N GLY A 31 5.82 -6.27 -4.30
CA GLY A 31 6.33 -5.13 -5.07
C GLY A 31 6.05 -5.23 -6.56
N ASN A 32 6.16 -6.43 -7.14
CA ASN A 32 5.89 -6.62 -8.56
C ASN A 32 4.43 -6.33 -8.91
N TYR A 33 3.51 -6.61 -8.00
CA TYR A 33 2.10 -6.30 -8.19
C TYR A 33 1.88 -4.78 -8.17
N LEU A 34 2.52 -4.09 -7.22
CA LEU A 34 2.45 -2.63 -7.15
C LEU A 34 3.07 -1.99 -8.40
N ASN A 35 4.19 -2.54 -8.88
CA ASN A 35 4.82 -2.06 -10.10
C ASN A 35 3.92 -2.22 -11.32
N TRP A 36 3.13 -3.28 -11.36
CA TRP A 36 2.18 -3.49 -12.44
C TRP A 36 1.19 -2.33 -12.53
N PHE A 37 0.64 -1.90 -11.37
CA PHE A 37 -0.26 -0.75 -11.34
C PHE A 37 0.46 0.53 -11.76
N ALA A 38 1.72 0.70 -11.35
CA ALA A 38 2.47 1.90 -11.71
C ALA A 38 2.64 2.02 -13.24
N ARG A 39 2.76 0.88 -13.93
CA ARG A 39 2.92 0.87 -15.38
C ARG A 39 1.60 0.95 -16.13
N ASN A 40 0.54 0.38 -15.57
CA ASN A 40 -0.75 0.26 -16.26
C ASN A 40 -1.80 1.25 -15.76
N GLY A 41 -1.50 1.95 -14.67
CA GLY A 41 -2.42 2.92 -14.09
C GLY A 41 -3.04 2.39 -12.80
N PHE A 42 -3.10 3.26 -11.80
CA PHE A 42 -3.76 2.92 -10.55
C PHE A 42 -5.27 3.08 -10.69
N PRO A 43 -6.06 2.27 -9.98
CA PRO A 43 -7.52 2.46 -9.98
C PRO A 43 -7.88 3.85 -9.49
N SER A 44 -9.05 4.33 -9.90
CA SER A 44 -9.57 5.59 -9.39
C SER A 44 -10.04 5.42 -7.94
N GLY A 45 -10.15 6.56 -7.24
CA GLY A 45 -10.68 6.57 -5.89
C GLY A 45 -9.64 6.29 -4.82
N ASP A 46 -10.14 6.00 -3.65
CA ASP A 46 -9.32 5.87 -2.44
C ASP A 46 -8.35 4.67 -2.50
N ILE A 47 -8.82 3.56 -3.07
CA ILE A 47 -7.94 2.38 -3.18
C ILE A 47 -6.75 2.66 -4.09
N GLY A 48 -6.95 3.41 -5.17
CA GLY A 48 -5.86 3.79 -6.07
C GLY A 48 -4.85 4.68 -5.37
N ARG A 49 -5.33 5.59 -4.53
CA ARG A 49 -4.45 6.47 -3.76
C ARG A 49 -3.58 5.66 -2.78
N LEU A 50 -4.19 4.69 -2.11
CA LEU A 50 -3.44 3.83 -1.17
C LEU A 50 -2.43 2.95 -1.90
N LEU A 51 -2.80 2.41 -3.06
CA LEU A 51 -1.88 1.60 -3.86
C LEU A 51 -0.69 2.44 -4.34
N ALA A 52 -0.95 3.68 -4.78
CA ALA A 52 0.11 4.57 -5.22
C ALA A 52 1.06 4.91 -4.07
N LEU A 53 0.50 5.17 -2.88
CA LEU A 53 1.31 5.44 -1.69
C LEU A 53 2.18 4.24 -1.32
N MET A 54 1.59 3.05 -1.32
CA MET A 54 2.35 1.85 -0.99
C MET A 54 3.45 1.58 -2.02
N HIS A 55 3.17 1.85 -3.30
CA HIS A 55 4.18 1.73 -4.36
C HIS A 55 5.37 2.66 -4.08
N GLU A 56 5.09 3.90 -3.67
CA GLU A 56 6.13 4.86 -3.32
C GLU A 56 7.00 4.35 -2.18
N ILE A 57 6.36 3.83 -1.15
CA ILE A 57 7.07 3.30 0.03
C ILE A 57 7.96 2.13 -0.37
N ASP A 58 7.41 1.20 -1.14
CA ASP A 58 8.14 0.00 -1.57
C ASP A 58 9.30 0.36 -2.50
N HIS A 59 9.01 1.21 -3.49
CA HIS A 59 10.00 1.61 -4.50
C HIS A 59 11.19 2.34 -3.89
N ASN A 60 10.95 3.13 -2.86
CA ASN A 60 12.00 3.92 -2.21
C ASN A 60 12.62 3.23 -1.00
N GLY A 61 12.23 1.98 -0.70
CA GLY A 61 12.78 1.25 0.41
C GLY A 61 12.39 1.82 1.77
N LEU A 62 11.19 2.40 1.86
CA LEU A 62 10.74 3.11 3.06
C LEU A 62 9.81 2.26 3.94
N GLU A 63 9.83 0.94 3.81
CA GLU A 63 8.95 0.06 4.59
C GLU A 63 9.12 0.24 6.09
N ASP A 64 10.28 0.75 6.51
CA ASP A 64 10.52 1.03 7.93
C ASP A 64 9.55 2.06 8.50
N LEU A 65 8.94 2.89 7.65
CA LEU A 65 7.90 3.81 8.09
C LEU A 65 6.70 3.09 8.68
N LEU A 66 6.47 1.85 8.24
CA LEU A 66 5.32 1.06 8.68
C LEU A 66 5.62 0.22 9.92
N LYS A 67 6.88 -0.05 10.22
CA LYS A 67 7.24 -0.91 11.35
C LYS A 67 6.68 -0.46 12.69
N PRO A 68 6.76 0.82 13.05
CA PRO A 68 6.22 1.27 14.34
C PRO A 68 4.71 1.13 14.42
N LEU A 69 4.02 1.06 13.28
CA LEU A 69 2.57 0.98 13.21
C LEU A 69 2.06 -0.46 13.19
N ARG A 70 2.94 -1.42 12.87
CA ARG A 70 2.56 -2.82 12.91
C ARG A 70 2.50 -3.28 14.36
N ARG A 71 1.38 -3.93 14.71
CA ARG A 71 1.21 -4.38 16.08
C ARG A 71 2.06 -5.61 16.32
N PRO A 72 2.86 -5.63 17.40
CA PRO A 72 3.59 -6.85 17.77
C PRO A 72 2.60 -7.91 18.23
N ARG A 73 2.98 -9.14 18.02
CA ARG A 73 2.17 -10.26 18.50
C ARG A 73 2.82 -10.91 19.69
#